data_bcb61d807f9d25db6cef4094a850efa7
#
_entry.id   bcb61d807f9d25db6cef4094a850efa7
#
_cell.length_a   1.000
_cell.length_b   1.000
_cell.length_c   1.000
_cell.angle_alpha   90.00
_cell.angle_beta   90.00
_cell.angle_gamma   90.00
#
_symmetry.space_group_name_H-M   'P 1'
#
loop_
_entity.id
_entity.type
_entity.pdbx_description
1 polymer ?
#
loop_
_entity_poly.entity_id
_entity_poly.type
_entity_poly.pdbx_seq_one_letter_code
_entity_poly.pdbx_strand_id
1 'polypeptide(L)'
;MANSAIDMYAQSIDQCANAIKQTGMDRTILVQGHMGTGKSSILKMLADDLKTHVPCYFDCTTKDLGDITIPKLVAASEDGKGYVEYVTNEELGVHLDKPIILMIDEYGKANKAVKNALLRLMLERQLGSRKLHPDSLIFATTNLG
;
A
#
# COMPACT_ATOMS: atom_id res chain seq x y z
N MET A 1 -5.98 34.25 -9.61
CA MET A 1 -6.41 33.56 -9.76
C MET A 1 -6.49 32.63 -9.00
N ALA A 2 -6.88 32.17 -9.01
CA ALA A 2 -7.17 31.54 -8.32
C ALA A 2 -6.92 30.48 -7.66
N ASN A 3 -6.03 29.97 -7.78
CA ASN A 3 -5.68 28.93 -7.19
C ASN A 3 -5.56 29.05 -5.84
N SER A 4 -6.44 29.09 -5.05
CA SER A 4 -6.34 28.98 -3.65
C SER A 4 -6.02 27.55 -3.26
N ALA A 5 -5.45 27.38 -2.10
CA ALA A 5 -5.22 26.07 -1.53
C ALA A 5 -6.54 25.33 -1.35
N ILE A 6 -7.63 26.02 -1.17
CA ILE A 6 -8.96 25.41 -1.06
C ILE A 6 -9.34 24.75 -2.37
N ASP A 7 -9.09 25.40 -3.50
CA ASP A 7 -9.38 24.81 -4.79
C ASP A 7 -8.55 23.56 -5.03
N MET A 8 -7.29 23.58 -4.61
CA MET A 8 -6.44 22.41 -4.73
C MET A 8 -6.97 21.26 -3.90
N TYR A 9 -7.44 21.51 -2.68
CA TYR A 9 -8.04 20.46 -1.86
C TYR A 9 -9.38 20.00 -2.40
N ALA A 10 -10.20 20.90 -2.89
CA ALA A 10 -11.51 20.56 -3.41
C ALA A 10 -11.42 19.61 -4.61
N GLN A 11 -10.37 19.77 -5.41
CA GLN A 11 -10.18 18.93 -6.57
C GLN A 11 -9.47 17.65 -6.23
N SER A 12 -8.87 17.55 -5.05
CA SER A 12 -7.82 16.60 -4.79
C SER A 12 -8.25 15.14 -4.86
N ILE A 13 -9.46 14.80 -4.47
CA ILE A 13 -9.88 13.40 -4.43
C ILE A 13 -9.92 12.78 -5.84
N ASP A 14 -10.62 13.42 -6.76
CA ASP A 14 -10.69 12.92 -8.13
C ASP A 14 -9.34 12.97 -8.82
N GLN A 15 -8.60 14.04 -8.60
CA GLN A 15 -7.27 14.18 -9.19
C GLN A 15 -6.28 13.15 -8.65
N CYS A 16 -6.33 12.87 -7.35
CA CYS A 16 -5.51 11.85 -6.75
C CYS A 16 -5.84 10.47 -7.31
N ALA A 17 -7.14 10.15 -7.44
CA ALA A 17 -7.54 8.87 -8.02
C ALA A 17 -7.05 8.74 -9.45
N ASN A 18 -7.16 9.80 -10.25
CA ASN A 18 -6.67 9.79 -11.62
C ASN A 18 -5.16 9.65 -11.69
N ALA A 19 -4.43 10.36 -10.84
CA ALA A 19 -2.98 10.25 -10.79
C ALA A 19 -2.53 8.83 -10.43
N ILE A 20 -3.21 8.21 -9.49
CA ILE A 20 -2.90 6.84 -9.08
C ILE A 20 -3.16 5.88 -10.24
N LYS A 21 -4.28 6.05 -10.96
CA LYS A 21 -4.57 5.19 -12.11
C LYS A 21 -3.52 5.33 -13.22
N GLN A 22 -3.01 6.54 -13.41
CA GLN A 22 -2.06 6.80 -14.51
C GLN A 22 -0.63 6.40 -14.18
N THR A 23 -0.23 6.55 -12.92
CA THR A 23 1.18 6.36 -12.55
C THR A 23 1.41 5.30 -11.47
N GLY A 24 0.35 4.79 -10.86
CA GLY A 24 0.46 3.92 -9.69
C GLY A 24 1.12 2.56 -9.95
N MET A 25 1.19 2.13 -11.20
CA MET A 25 1.89 0.89 -11.53
C MET A 25 3.41 1.09 -11.53
N ASP A 26 3.85 2.32 -11.80
CA ASP A 26 5.28 2.62 -11.86
C ASP A 26 5.79 3.29 -10.59
N ARG A 27 4.95 4.06 -9.95
CA ARG A 27 5.33 4.87 -8.79
C ARG A 27 4.22 4.86 -7.75
N THR A 28 4.61 4.88 -6.49
CA THR A 28 3.65 5.04 -5.40
C THR A 28 3.37 6.52 -5.20
N ILE A 29 2.09 6.85 -5.14
CA ILE A 29 1.64 8.23 -4.88
C ILE A 29 1.41 8.39 -3.39
N LEU A 30 1.94 9.46 -2.82
CA LEU A 30 1.66 9.82 -1.43
C LEU A 30 0.62 10.93 -1.41
N VAL A 31 -0.52 10.65 -0.80
CA VAL A 31 -1.62 11.61 -0.69
C VAL A 31 -1.55 12.25 0.69
N GLN A 32 -1.31 13.55 0.72
CA GLN A 32 -1.26 14.31 1.97
C GLN A 32 -2.52 15.16 2.10
N GLY A 33 -3.04 15.24 3.31
CA GLY A 33 -4.21 16.07 3.57
C GLY A 33 -4.58 16.03 5.03
N HIS A 34 -5.50 16.90 5.41
CA HIS A 34 -6.01 16.93 6.77
C HIS A 34 -6.99 15.80 7.01
N MET A 35 -7.16 15.45 8.30
CA MET A 35 -8.16 14.47 8.67
C MET A 35 -9.53 14.91 8.16
N GLY A 36 -10.32 13.99 7.67
CA GLY A 36 -11.66 14.31 7.19
C GLY A 36 -11.74 14.80 5.76
N THR A 37 -10.66 14.80 5.01
CA THR A 37 -10.67 15.24 3.61
C THR A 37 -11.13 14.18 2.62
N GLY A 38 -11.51 13.00 3.09
CA GLY A 38 -12.02 11.94 2.21
C GLY A 38 -10.97 11.06 1.58
N LYS A 39 -9.75 11.05 2.14
CA LYS A 39 -8.68 10.21 1.59
C LYS A 39 -9.08 8.73 1.50
N SER A 40 -9.86 8.25 2.47
CA SER A 40 -10.30 6.86 2.46
C SER A 40 -11.26 6.53 1.32
N SER A 41 -11.93 7.52 0.74
CA SER A 41 -12.83 7.30 -0.38
C SER A 41 -12.07 7.02 -1.68
N ILE A 42 -10.79 7.34 -1.74
CA ILE A 42 -9.98 7.10 -2.93
C ILE A 42 -9.93 5.61 -3.26
N LEU A 43 -9.73 4.77 -2.26
CA LEU A 43 -9.69 3.32 -2.48
C LEU A 43 -10.98 2.81 -3.08
N LYS A 44 -12.12 3.29 -2.58
CA LYS A 44 -13.42 2.89 -3.11
C LYS A 44 -13.61 3.36 -4.56
N MET A 45 -13.21 4.59 -4.86
CA MET A 45 -13.30 5.12 -6.22
C MET A 45 -12.47 4.30 -7.19
N LEU A 46 -11.24 3.97 -6.79
CA LEU A 46 -10.36 3.15 -7.62
C LEU A 46 -10.92 1.74 -7.83
N ALA A 47 -11.45 1.14 -6.78
CA ALA A 47 -12.05 -0.20 -6.87
C ALA A 47 -13.28 -0.20 -7.77
N ASP A 48 -14.08 0.87 -7.73
CA ASP A 48 -15.25 0.99 -8.61
C ASP A 48 -14.84 1.13 -10.08
N ASP A 49 -13.73 1.81 -10.34
CA ASP A 49 -13.24 2.02 -11.70
C ASP A 49 -12.47 0.82 -12.25
N LEU A 50 -11.78 0.10 -11.38
CA LEU A 50 -10.88 -0.98 -11.78
C LEU A 50 -11.43 -2.31 -11.27
N LYS A 51 -12.41 -2.86 -11.96
CA LYS A 51 -13.19 -4.02 -11.49
C LYS A 51 -12.37 -5.29 -11.34
N THR A 52 -11.23 -5.39 -12.02
CA THR A 52 -10.39 -6.59 -11.95
C THR A 52 -9.42 -6.54 -10.77
N HIS A 53 -9.25 -5.37 -10.16
CA HIS A 53 -8.31 -5.19 -9.05
C HIS A 53 -8.98 -5.49 -7.72
N VAL A 54 -8.20 -6.05 -6.80
CA VAL A 54 -8.66 -6.34 -5.44
C VAL A 54 -8.24 -5.19 -4.53
N PRO A 55 -9.18 -4.49 -3.88
CA PRO A 55 -8.81 -3.43 -2.96
C PRO A 55 -8.25 -4.01 -1.66
N CYS A 56 -7.13 -3.44 -1.20
CA CYS A 56 -6.46 -3.84 0.02
C CYS A 56 -6.19 -2.60 0.87
N TYR A 57 -6.38 -2.72 2.18
CA TYR A 57 -6.24 -1.61 3.10
C TYR A 57 -5.33 -1.99 4.26
N PHE A 58 -4.30 -1.19 4.49
CA PHE A 58 -3.35 -1.41 5.57
C PHE A 58 -3.21 -0.14 6.39
N ASP A 59 -3.65 -0.20 7.67
CA ASP A 59 -3.58 0.93 8.59
C ASP A 59 -2.28 0.85 9.38
N CYS A 60 -1.43 1.84 9.23
CA CYS A 60 -0.11 1.85 9.87
C CYS A 60 -0.14 2.20 11.36
N THR A 61 -1.24 2.75 11.87
CA THR A 61 -1.27 3.31 13.22
C THR A 61 -1.10 2.27 14.33
N THR A 62 -1.47 1.03 14.05
CA THR A 62 -1.47 -0.03 15.06
C THR A 62 -0.54 -1.18 14.68
N LYS A 63 0.35 -0.97 13.72
CA LYS A 63 1.17 -2.07 13.18
C LYS A 63 2.59 -2.03 13.67
N ASP A 64 3.15 -3.22 13.86
CA ASP A 64 4.57 -3.42 14.11
C ASP A 64 5.17 -4.21 12.96
N LEU A 65 6.47 -4.38 12.94
CA LEU A 65 7.15 -5.10 11.85
C LEU A 65 6.61 -6.52 11.68
N GLY A 66 6.27 -7.19 12.77
CA GLY A 66 5.68 -8.54 12.70
C GLY A 66 4.31 -8.60 12.06
N ASP A 67 3.65 -7.44 11.87
CA ASP A 67 2.39 -7.37 11.15
C ASP A 67 2.58 -7.28 9.63
N ILE A 68 3.81 -7.18 9.18
CA ILE A 68 4.11 -7.12 7.74
C ILE A 68 4.54 -8.47 7.22
N THR A 69 5.56 -9.05 7.85
CA THR A 69 6.04 -10.39 7.51
C THR A 69 6.36 -11.16 8.78
N ILE A 70 6.09 -12.44 8.76
CA ILE A 70 6.42 -13.33 9.87
C ILE A 70 7.28 -14.46 9.33
N PRO A 71 8.41 -14.77 9.98
CA PRO A 71 9.21 -15.91 9.57
C PRO A 71 8.50 -17.22 9.90
N LYS A 72 8.53 -18.14 8.95
CA LYS A 72 8.00 -19.48 9.14
C LYS A 72 9.10 -20.46 8.83
N LEU A 73 9.38 -21.33 9.79
CA LEU A 73 10.38 -22.37 9.60
C LEU A 73 9.77 -23.50 8.77
N VAL A 74 10.38 -23.76 7.63
CA VAL A 74 9.97 -24.86 6.79
C VAL A 74 10.88 -26.05 7.10
N ALA A 75 10.25 -27.17 7.46
CA ALA A 75 10.97 -28.37 7.86
C ALA A 75 11.83 -28.88 6.71
N ALA A 76 12.93 -29.53 7.10
CA ALA A 76 13.87 -30.05 6.16
C ALA A 76 13.26 -31.11 5.28
N SER A 77 13.64 -31.11 4.02
CA SER A 77 13.43 -32.24 3.14
C SER A 77 14.35 -33.39 3.57
N GLU A 78 14.31 -34.49 2.84
CA GLU A 78 15.08 -35.70 3.17
C GLU A 78 16.59 -35.43 3.35
N ASP A 79 17.11 -34.34 2.80
CA ASP A 79 18.52 -34.01 2.96
C ASP A 79 18.85 -33.30 4.28
N GLY A 80 17.88 -33.12 5.15
CA GLY A 80 18.11 -32.54 6.47
C GLY A 80 18.26 -31.02 6.49
N LYS A 81 18.01 -30.33 5.38
CA LYS A 81 18.18 -28.88 5.30
C LYS A 81 16.85 -28.17 5.39
N GLY A 82 16.64 -27.41 6.43
CA GLY A 82 15.49 -26.52 6.58
C GLY A 82 15.80 -25.12 6.11
N TYR A 83 14.78 -24.31 5.97
CA TYR A 83 14.91 -22.90 5.60
C TYR A 83 13.80 -22.07 6.22
N VAL A 84 13.99 -20.76 6.24
CA VAL A 84 12.99 -19.82 6.72
C VAL A 84 12.28 -19.21 5.51
N GLU A 85 10.96 -19.26 5.56
CA GLU A 85 10.12 -18.61 4.58
C GLU A 85 9.38 -17.49 5.30
N TYR A 86 9.17 -16.37 4.63
CA TYR A 86 8.44 -15.25 5.22
C TYR A 86 7.01 -15.25 4.68
N VAL A 87 6.04 -15.29 5.59
CA VAL A 87 4.62 -15.16 5.23
C VAL A 87 4.20 -13.72 5.42
N THR A 88 3.43 -13.21 4.47
CA THR A 88 3.00 -11.82 4.45
C THR A 88 1.62 -11.66 5.06
N ASN A 89 1.35 -10.46 5.59
CA ASN A 89 0.03 -10.14 6.10
C ASN A 89 -0.97 -10.06 4.94
N GLU A 90 -2.10 -10.70 5.09
CA GLU A 90 -3.13 -10.72 4.05
C GLU A 90 -3.66 -9.32 3.69
N GLU A 91 -3.61 -8.39 4.65
CA GLU A 91 -4.08 -7.02 4.40
C GLU A 91 -3.27 -6.30 3.33
N LEU A 92 -2.04 -6.73 3.08
CA LEU A 92 -1.20 -6.14 2.04
C LEU A 92 -1.50 -6.73 0.66
N GLY A 93 -2.18 -7.85 0.59
CA GLY A 93 -2.61 -8.43 -0.69
C GLY A 93 -1.52 -9.04 -1.55
N VAL A 94 -0.28 -9.07 -1.08
CA VAL A 94 0.86 -9.55 -1.87
C VAL A 94 0.72 -11.04 -2.22
N HIS A 95 0.02 -11.78 -1.38
CA HIS A 95 -0.16 -13.23 -1.55
C HIS A 95 -1.16 -13.61 -2.64
N LEU A 96 -1.90 -12.63 -3.18
CA LEU A 96 -3.04 -12.95 -4.03
C LEU A 96 -2.69 -13.30 -5.48
N ASP A 97 -1.51 -12.93 -5.94
CA ASP A 97 -1.10 -13.12 -7.35
C ASP A 97 -2.09 -12.51 -8.35
N LYS A 98 -2.75 -11.46 -7.95
CA LYS A 98 -3.73 -10.72 -8.75
C LYS A 98 -3.40 -9.23 -8.68
N PRO A 99 -3.85 -8.44 -9.64
CA PRO A 99 -3.68 -7.00 -9.51
C PRO A 99 -4.45 -6.50 -8.29
N ILE A 100 -3.80 -5.68 -7.47
CA ILE A 100 -4.40 -5.11 -6.26
C ILE A 100 -4.33 -3.59 -6.31
N ILE A 101 -5.17 -2.97 -5.50
CA ILE A 101 -5.06 -1.55 -5.18
C ILE A 101 -4.78 -1.50 -3.69
N LEU A 102 -3.55 -1.22 -3.33
CA LEU A 102 -3.15 -1.18 -1.92
C LEU A 102 -3.12 0.25 -1.42
N MET A 103 -3.94 0.53 -0.42
CA MET A 103 -3.93 1.79 0.32
C MET A 103 -3.17 1.58 1.63
N ILE A 104 -2.06 2.28 1.77
CA ILE A 104 -1.28 2.30 3.01
C ILE A 104 -1.67 3.57 3.75
N ASP A 105 -2.54 3.41 4.77
CA ASP A 105 -3.13 4.56 5.46
C ASP A 105 -2.29 4.98 6.64
N GLU A 106 -2.22 6.30 6.86
CA GLU A 106 -1.49 6.89 7.98
C GLU A 106 -0.02 6.51 7.99
N TYR A 107 0.60 6.49 6.82
CA TYR A 107 2.01 6.10 6.68
C TYR A 107 2.93 6.94 7.57
N GLY A 108 2.64 8.23 7.72
CA GLY A 108 3.44 9.12 8.56
C GLY A 108 3.47 8.74 10.04
N LYS A 109 2.47 7.98 10.50
CA LYS A 109 2.41 7.54 11.89
C LYS A 109 3.01 6.15 12.13
N ALA A 110 3.48 5.49 11.09
CA ALA A 110 4.13 4.20 11.24
C ALA A 110 5.44 4.35 12.00
N ASN A 111 5.79 3.34 12.80
CA ASN A 111 7.11 3.34 13.42
C ASN A 111 8.19 3.15 12.34
N LYS A 112 9.44 3.39 12.71
CA LYS A 112 10.54 3.40 11.74
C LYS A 112 10.72 2.06 11.03
N ALA A 113 10.58 0.96 11.73
CA ALA A 113 10.76 -0.36 11.14
C ALA A 113 9.65 -0.66 10.12
N VAL A 114 8.41 -0.30 10.44
CA VAL A 114 7.28 -0.45 9.54
C VAL A 114 7.44 0.46 8.32
N LYS A 115 7.85 1.73 8.54
CA LYS A 115 8.10 2.65 7.43
C LYS A 115 9.12 2.09 6.46
N ASN A 116 10.23 1.57 6.98
CA ASN A 116 11.29 1.04 6.12
C ASN A 116 10.82 -0.18 5.32
N ALA A 117 10.09 -1.08 5.95
CA ALA A 117 9.58 -2.27 5.27
C ALA A 117 8.57 -1.90 4.18
N LEU A 118 7.67 -0.96 4.47
CA LEU A 118 6.69 -0.50 3.49
C LEU A 118 7.34 0.30 2.37
N LEU A 119 8.38 1.08 2.69
CA LEU A 119 9.11 1.82 1.66
C LEU A 119 9.73 0.87 0.63
N ARG A 120 10.30 -0.24 1.08
CA ARG A 120 10.82 -1.25 0.16
C ARG A 120 9.72 -1.84 -0.71
N LEU A 121 8.56 -2.14 -0.12
CA LEU A 121 7.41 -2.62 -0.88
C LEU A 121 6.99 -1.60 -1.94
N MET A 122 6.93 -0.33 -1.56
CA MET A 122 6.54 0.73 -2.48
C MET A 122 7.54 0.93 -3.63
N LEU A 123 8.83 0.83 -3.33
CA LEU A 123 9.88 1.07 -4.33
C LEU A 123 10.16 -0.18 -5.18
N GLU A 124 10.27 -1.33 -4.55
CA GLU A 124 10.65 -2.56 -5.21
C GLU A 124 9.44 -3.37 -5.69
N ARG A 125 8.26 -3.06 -5.21
CA ARG A 125 7.01 -3.75 -5.51
C ARG A 125 7.12 -5.24 -5.21
N GLN A 126 7.78 -5.52 -4.10
CA GLN A 126 8.08 -6.87 -3.67
C GLN A 126 8.15 -6.90 -2.14
N LEU A 127 7.66 -7.97 -1.56
CA LEU A 127 7.75 -8.18 -0.12
C LEU A 127 8.28 -9.58 0.13
N GLY A 128 9.46 -9.66 0.72
CA GLY A 128 10.19 -10.93 0.81
C GLY A 128 10.51 -11.44 -0.60
N SER A 129 10.15 -12.68 -0.88
CA SER A 129 10.35 -13.27 -2.19
C SER A 129 9.16 -13.10 -3.13
N ARG A 130 8.07 -12.49 -2.66
CA ARG A 130 6.86 -12.35 -3.46
C ARG A 130 6.79 -10.99 -4.12
N LYS A 131 6.59 -11.00 -5.42
CA LYS A 131 6.40 -9.77 -6.20
C LYS A 131 4.93 -9.48 -6.36
N LEU A 132 4.59 -8.19 -6.35
CA LEU A 132 3.24 -7.78 -6.69
C LEU A 132 2.96 -8.02 -8.17
N HIS A 133 1.70 -8.28 -8.47
CA HIS A 133 1.27 -8.32 -9.86
C HIS A 133 1.63 -7.00 -10.55
N PRO A 134 2.16 -7.02 -11.78
CA PRO A 134 2.64 -5.78 -12.44
C PRO A 134 1.59 -4.68 -12.58
N ASP A 135 0.32 -5.05 -12.65
CA ASP A 135 -0.76 -4.06 -12.80
C ASP A 135 -1.25 -3.50 -11.47
N SER A 136 -0.63 -3.90 -10.36
CA SER A 136 -1.04 -3.43 -9.04
C SER A 136 -0.72 -1.95 -8.84
N LEU A 137 -1.61 -1.28 -8.10
CA LEU A 137 -1.44 0.12 -7.73
C LEU A 137 -1.19 0.21 -6.24
N ILE A 138 -0.28 1.08 -5.84
CA ILE A 138 -0.04 1.36 -4.43
C ILE A 138 -0.13 2.86 -4.23
N PHE A 139 -0.85 3.27 -3.21
CA PHE A 139 -0.80 4.65 -2.74
C PHE A 139 -0.78 4.69 -1.22
N ALA A 140 -0.16 5.70 -0.70
CA ALA A 140 -0.08 5.90 0.75
C ALA A 140 -0.73 7.22 1.10
N THR A 141 -1.27 7.29 2.32
CA THR A 141 -1.86 8.53 2.82
C THR A 141 -1.17 8.97 4.10
N THR A 142 -1.18 10.24 4.35
CA THR A 142 -0.70 10.80 5.61
C THR A 142 -1.49 12.06 5.93
N ASN A 143 -1.67 12.33 7.21
CA ASN A 143 -2.33 13.54 7.63
C ASN A 143 -1.32 14.66 7.82
N LEU A 144 -1.77 15.88 7.50
CA LEU A 144 -0.99 17.09 7.78
C LEU A 144 -1.32 17.54 9.19
N GLY A 145 -0.36 17.73 9.97
CA GLY A 145 -0.51 18.22 11.34
C GLY A 145 -0.70 17.18 12.39
#